data_1e2255de258e83f9da9cd7ead4f551bf
#
_entry.id   1e2255de258e83f9da9cd7ead4f551bf
#
_cell.length_a   1.000
_cell.length_b   1.000
_cell.length_c   1.000
_cell.angle_alpha   90.00
_cell.angle_beta   90.00
_cell.angle_gamma   90.00
#
_symmetry.space_group_name_H-M   'P 1'
#
loop_
_entity.id
_entity.type
_entity.pdbx_description
1 polymer ?
#
loop_
_entity_poly.entity_id
_entity_poly.type
_entity_poly.pdbx_seq_one_letter_code
_entity_poly.pdbx_strand_id
1 'polypeptide(L)'
;YTAGGLVAQTSAINLKVNNAGTVSDTFLPNLTALGDYLDKEGYQQVFLCGSDGNFAERDAYFKTHKNYKIEDYNAAIKEGDIPKDYKVYWGHEDKILYERAKKQLKKLSSENKPFNLTMLTVDTHFPTGFLCSLCDNKYNTTYGNAVACADKQVYDFINWIKQQDFYENTTIVIVGDHTSMVDTGSQFWKPLSGNYIRTVYNTIINPQCAYKEAATQNRRFTTMDMFPTTLAALGAKI
;
A
#
# COMPACT_ATOMS: atom_id res chain seq x y z
N TYR A 1 -8.77 -1.24 10.11
CA TYR A 1 -7.34 -1.36 10.40
C TYR A 1 -6.61 -2.01 9.23
N THR A 2 -5.30 -1.83 9.14
CA THR A 2 -4.46 -2.11 7.99
C THR A 2 -4.61 -3.54 7.44
N ALA A 3 -4.49 -4.59 8.26
CA ALA A 3 -4.63 -5.96 7.77
C ALA A 3 -6.00 -6.21 7.13
N GLY A 4 -7.07 -5.68 7.74
CA GLY A 4 -8.42 -5.75 7.15
C GLY A 4 -8.53 -5.01 5.82
N GLY A 5 -7.87 -3.86 5.68
CA GLY A 5 -7.80 -3.11 4.43
C GLY A 5 -7.07 -3.89 3.34
N LEU A 6 -5.90 -4.44 3.65
CA LEU A 6 -5.11 -5.26 2.71
C LEU A 6 -5.91 -6.47 2.21
N VAL A 7 -6.56 -7.21 3.12
CA VAL A 7 -7.40 -8.36 2.74
C VAL A 7 -8.59 -7.90 1.89
N ALA A 8 -9.30 -6.84 2.28
CA ALA A 8 -10.44 -6.32 1.52
C ALA A 8 -10.05 -5.92 0.09
N GLN A 9 -8.92 -5.22 -0.06
CA GLN A 9 -8.44 -4.72 -1.36
C GLN A 9 -7.89 -5.80 -2.29
N THR A 10 -7.48 -6.93 -1.74
CA THR A 10 -6.86 -8.02 -2.52
C THR A 10 -7.71 -9.28 -2.64
N SER A 11 -8.86 -9.34 -1.95
CA SER A 11 -9.74 -10.52 -1.97
C SER A 11 -11.24 -10.23 -1.83
N ALA A 12 -11.64 -8.95 -1.77
CA ALA A 12 -13.04 -8.51 -1.60
C ALA A 12 -13.72 -9.04 -0.32
N ILE A 13 -12.98 -9.37 0.73
CA ILE A 13 -13.54 -9.88 1.98
C ILE A 13 -13.37 -8.87 3.11
N ASN A 14 -14.43 -8.67 3.87
CA ASN A 14 -14.38 -7.91 5.11
C ASN A 14 -13.81 -8.78 6.23
N LEU A 15 -12.54 -8.63 6.53
CA LEU A 15 -11.86 -9.38 7.58
C LEU A 15 -12.30 -8.89 8.97
N LYS A 16 -12.95 -9.78 9.73
CA LYS A 16 -13.17 -9.60 11.15
C LYS A 16 -12.13 -10.45 11.92
N VAL A 17 -11.10 -9.80 12.43
CA VAL A 17 -10.11 -10.49 13.28
C VAL A 17 -10.51 -10.38 14.74
N ASN A 18 -10.60 -11.49 15.42
CA ASN A 18 -10.51 -11.53 16.87
C ASN A 18 -9.02 -11.51 17.22
N ASN A 19 -8.57 -10.57 18.03
CA ASN A 19 -7.17 -10.37 18.46
C ASN A 19 -6.58 -11.52 19.30
N ALA A 20 -6.96 -12.75 19.05
CA ALA A 20 -6.33 -13.91 19.65
C ALA A 20 -5.06 -14.23 18.84
N GLY A 21 -3.94 -13.72 19.30
CA GLY A 21 -2.60 -13.88 18.73
C GLY A 21 -2.15 -15.31 18.50
N THR A 22 -2.81 -16.01 17.62
CA THR A 22 -2.33 -17.27 17.05
C THR A 22 -1.46 -16.91 15.86
N VAL A 23 -0.16 -16.95 16.03
CA VAL A 23 0.79 -16.91 14.90
C VAL A 23 0.57 -18.19 14.10
N SER A 24 0.00 -18.06 12.92
CA SER A 24 -0.16 -19.14 11.97
C SER A 24 0.78 -18.93 10.79
N ASP A 25 1.42 -19.98 10.32
CA ASP A 25 2.24 -19.95 9.09
C ASP A 25 1.38 -19.74 7.84
N THR A 26 0.06 -19.86 7.96
CA THR A 26 -0.91 -19.67 6.88
C THR A 26 -2.04 -18.76 7.32
N PHE A 27 -2.46 -17.84 6.44
CA PHE A 27 -3.55 -16.90 6.71
C PHE A 27 -4.60 -16.98 5.60
N LEU A 28 -5.82 -17.37 5.95
CA LEU A 28 -6.96 -17.54 5.03
C LEU A 28 -6.68 -18.49 3.84
N PRO A 29 -6.12 -19.69 4.03
CA PRO A 29 -5.62 -20.52 2.93
C PRO A 29 -6.69 -20.98 1.93
N ASN A 30 -7.97 -20.94 2.30
CA ASN A 30 -9.10 -21.32 1.44
C ASN A 30 -9.69 -20.15 0.65
N LEU A 31 -9.13 -18.95 0.81
CA LEU A 31 -9.51 -17.75 0.08
C LEU A 31 -8.71 -17.65 -1.22
N THR A 32 -9.32 -17.14 -2.29
CA THR A 32 -8.59 -16.73 -3.49
C THR A 32 -8.37 -15.23 -3.46
N ALA A 33 -7.11 -14.81 -3.48
CA ALA A 33 -6.70 -13.42 -3.46
C ALA A 33 -6.06 -12.99 -4.80
N LEU A 34 -5.77 -11.71 -4.94
CA LEU A 34 -5.11 -11.15 -6.13
C LEU A 34 -3.82 -11.90 -6.47
N GLY A 35 -3.00 -12.22 -5.46
CA GLY A 35 -1.76 -12.97 -5.65
C GLY A 35 -1.96 -14.34 -6.31
N ASP A 36 -3.08 -15.02 -6.00
CA ASP A 36 -3.39 -16.32 -6.60
C ASP A 36 -3.71 -16.22 -8.10
N TYR A 37 -4.32 -15.12 -8.54
CA TYR A 37 -4.57 -14.84 -9.96
C TYR A 37 -3.28 -14.46 -10.68
N LEU A 38 -2.50 -13.57 -10.09
CA LEU A 38 -1.25 -13.09 -10.69
C LEU A 38 -0.19 -14.19 -10.80
N ASP A 39 -0.12 -15.10 -9.84
CA ASP A 39 0.75 -16.28 -9.90
C ASP A 39 0.44 -17.19 -11.11
N LYS A 40 -0.86 -17.41 -11.41
CA LYS A 40 -1.29 -18.17 -12.59
C LYS A 40 -0.84 -17.54 -13.91
N GLU A 41 -0.72 -16.22 -13.93
CA GLU A 41 -0.22 -15.44 -15.08
C GLU A 41 1.30 -15.25 -15.05
N GLY A 42 2.01 -15.93 -14.15
CA GLY A 42 3.47 -15.96 -14.09
C GLY A 42 4.11 -14.71 -13.46
N TYR A 43 3.36 -13.92 -12.71
CA TYR A 43 3.89 -12.73 -12.06
C TYR A 43 4.86 -13.07 -10.93
N GLN A 44 5.97 -12.35 -10.87
CA GLN A 44 6.81 -12.26 -9.69
C GLN A 44 6.14 -11.31 -8.69
N GLN A 45 6.07 -11.70 -7.42
CA GLN A 45 5.32 -10.96 -6.43
C GLN A 45 6.18 -10.54 -5.24
N VAL A 46 6.12 -9.27 -4.88
CA VAL A 46 6.84 -8.69 -3.73
C VAL A 46 5.86 -7.90 -2.87
N PHE A 47 5.89 -8.15 -1.56
CA PHE A 47 5.27 -7.29 -0.55
C PHE A 47 6.36 -6.49 0.16
N LEU A 48 6.28 -5.17 0.06
CA LEU A 48 7.25 -4.23 0.60
C LEU A 48 6.63 -3.35 1.67
N CYS A 49 7.21 -3.32 2.87
CA CYS A 49 6.78 -2.43 3.95
C CYS A 49 7.95 -1.97 4.84
N GLY A 50 7.82 -0.82 5.47
CA GLY A 50 8.83 -0.26 6.37
C GLY A 50 8.80 -0.84 7.79
N SER A 51 7.74 -1.56 8.16
CA SER A 51 7.55 -2.19 9.46
C SER A 51 7.81 -3.70 9.42
N ASP A 52 7.81 -4.35 10.60
CA ASP A 52 7.89 -5.82 10.67
C ASP A 52 6.69 -6.45 9.95
N GLY A 53 6.96 -7.27 8.94
CA GLY A 53 5.96 -7.96 8.14
C GLY A 53 5.07 -8.92 8.94
N ASN A 54 5.61 -9.48 10.02
CA ASN A 54 4.88 -10.39 10.89
C ASN A 54 3.78 -9.69 11.71
N PHE A 55 3.85 -8.37 11.88
CA PHE A 55 2.81 -7.64 12.60
C PHE A 55 1.44 -7.80 11.92
N ALA A 56 0.46 -8.29 12.69
CA ALA A 56 -0.90 -8.61 12.23
C ALA A 56 -0.92 -9.64 11.06
N GLU A 57 0.03 -10.57 11.05
CA GLU A 57 0.11 -11.71 10.13
C GLU A 57 0.15 -11.32 8.64
N ARG A 58 0.62 -10.11 8.32
CA ARG A 58 0.66 -9.61 6.94
C ARG A 58 1.56 -10.46 6.05
N ASP A 59 2.74 -10.84 6.56
CA ASP A 59 3.66 -11.72 5.83
C ASP A 59 3.07 -13.12 5.59
N ALA A 60 2.36 -13.69 6.58
CA ALA A 60 1.67 -14.96 6.45
C ALA A 60 0.57 -14.89 5.37
N TYR A 61 -0.21 -13.79 5.34
CA TYR A 61 -1.21 -13.57 4.30
C TYR A 61 -0.60 -13.58 2.89
N PHE A 62 0.40 -12.74 2.65
CA PHE A 62 1.03 -12.65 1.33
C PHE A 62 1.78 -13.93 0.92
N LYS A 63 2.44 -14.60 1.86
CA LYS A 63 3.07 -15.91 1.58
C LYS A 63 2.05 -16.98 1.24
N THR A 64 0.91 -17.03 1.95
CA THR A 64 -0.17 -18.00 1.70
C THR A 64 -0.76 -17.81 0.30
N HIS A 65 -0.92 -16.56 -0.15
CA HIS A 65 -1.50 -16.25 -1.44
C HIS A 65 -0.43 -16.10 -2.54
N LYS A 66 0.36 -17.19 -2.70
CA LYS A 66 1.34 -17.42 -3.78
C LYS A 66 2.65 -16.66 -3.65
N ASN A 67 3.34 -17.00 -2.58
CA ASN A 67 4.80 -16.88 -2.49
C ASN A 67 5.34 -15.46 -2.74
N TYR A 68 4.67 -14.44 -2.23
CA TYR A 68 5.27 -13.12 -2.25
C TYR A 68 6.63 -13.12 -1.54
N LYS A 69 7.63 -12.54 -2.16
CA LYS A 69 8.84 -12.17 -1.46
C LYS A 69 8.51 -11.07 -0.46
N ILE A 70 8.85 -11.27 0.80
CA ILE A 70 8.61 -10.27 1.86
C ILE A 70 9.85 -9.39 2.01
N GLU A 71 9.67 -8.11 1.73
CA GLU A 71 10.67 -7.05 1.81
C GLU A 71 10.29 -6.06 2.93
N ASP A 72 10.38 -6.52 4.15
CA ASP A 72 10.01 -5.78 5.37
C ASP A 72 11.20 -5.07 6.04
N TYR A 73 10.99 -4.57 7.25
CA TYR A 73 12.02 -3.97 8.08
C TYR A 73 13.22 -4.91 8.34
N ASN A 74 12.94 -6.19 8.62
CA ASN A 74 13.99 -7.17 8.87
C ASN A 74 14.80 -7.49 7.60
N ALA A 75 14.13 -7.54 6.46
CA ALA A 75 14.80 -7.66 5.16
C ALA A 75 15.70 -6.46 4.85
N ALA A 76 15.27 -5.24 5.19
CA ALA A 76 16.06 -4.03 5.01
C ALA A 76 17.37 -4.06 5.82
N ILE A 77 17.33 -4.55 7.05
CA ILE A 77 18.54 -4.77 7.88
C ILE A 77 19.44 -5.83 7.25
N LYS A 78 18.85 -6.96 6.86
CA LYS A 78 19.59 -8.10 6.29
C LYS A 78 20.28 -7.74 4.97
N GLU A 79 19.66 -6.92 4.15
CA GLU A 79 20.19 -6.44 2.87
C GLU A 79 21.19 -5.28 3.03
N GLY A 80 21.32 -4.72 4.24
CA GLY A 80 22.20 -3.59 4.53
C GLY A 80 21.66 -2.25 4.03
N ASP A 81 20.37 -2.16 3.70
CA ASP A 81 19.71 -0.90 3.31
C ASP A 81 19.58 0.06 4.49
N ILE A 82 19.53 -0.48 5.72
CA ILE A 82 19.54 0.26 6.98
C ILE A 82 20.48 -0.42 8.02
N PRO A 83 21.06 0.35 8.97
CA PRO A 83 21.79 -0.23 10.10
C PRO A 83 20.92 -1.14 10.99
N LYS A 84 21.55 -2.05 11.73
CA LYS A 84 20.84 -3.00 12.62
C LYS A 84 20.03 -2.32 13.72
N ASP A 85 20.51 -1.21 14.21
CA ASP A 85 19.93 -0.40 15.29
C ASP A 85 19.05 0.75 14.78
N TYR A 86 18.93 0.88 13.46
CA TYR A 86 18.07 1.89 12.87
C TYR A 86 16.61 1.50 13.02
N LYS A 87 15.90 2.24 13.85
CA LYS A 87 14.45 2.08 14.00
C LYS A 87 13.84 3.43 14.35
N VAL A 88 12.94 3.87 13.48
CA VAL A 88 12.11 5.05 13.71
C VAL A 88 10.63 4.65 13.57
N TYR A 89 9.79 5.18 14.41
CA TYR A 89 8.35 4.94 14.38
C TYR A 89 7.99 3.42 14.44
N TRP A 90 7.54 2.83 13.34
CA TRP A 90 7.16 1.41 13.23
C TRP A 90 8.25 0.50 12.62
N GLY A 91 9.37 1.07 12.24
CA GLY A 91 10.47 0.38 11.58
C GLY A 91 11.37 1.39 10.88
N HIS A 92 11.34 1.48 9.54
CA HIS A 92 11.91 2.61 8.80
C HIS A 92 10.81 3.43 8.12
N GLU A 93 11.07 4.72 7.91
CA GLU A 93 10.15 5.69 7.34
C GLU A 93 9.91 5.48 5.83
N ASP A 94 8.86 6.11 5.30
CA ASP A 94 8.45 6.00 3.90
C ASP A 94 9.51 6.51 2.91
N LYS A 95 10.34 7.47 3.31
CA LYS A 95 11.50 7.91 2.51
C LYS A 95 12.40 6.74 2.12
N ILE A 96 12.75 5.88 3.07
CA ILE A 96 13.57 4.68 2.81
C ILE A 96 12.74 3.63 2.03
N LEU A 97 11.46 3.49 2.36
CA LEU A 97 10.56 2.59 1.65
C LEU A 97 10.53 2.87 0.14
N TYR A 98 10.41 4.14 -0.27
CA TYR A 98 10.41 4.51 -1.68
C TYR A 98 11.75 4.24 -2.38
N GLU A 99 12.88 4.44 -1.72
CA GLU A 99 14.18 4.09 -2.31
C GLU A 99 14.33 2.57 -2.48
N ARG A 100 13.87 1.78 -1.50
CA ARG A 100 13.80 0.32 -1.62
C ARG A 100 12.84 -0.11 -2.74
N ALA A 101 11.70 0.57 -2.88
CA ALA A 101 10.76 0.30 -3.96
C ALA A 101 11.38 0.53 -5.34
N LYS A 102 12.13 1.63 -5.53
CA LYS A 102 12.87 1.91 -6.77
C LYS A 102 13.89 0.80 -7.07
N LYS A 103 14.63 0.35 -6.05
CA LYS A 103 15.59 -0.77 -6.15
C LYS A 103 14.89 -2.06 -6.58
N GLN A 104 13.76 -2.41 -5.95
CA GLN A 104 12.99 -3.60 -6.29
C GLN A 104 12.37 -3.52 -7.69
N LEU A 105 11.80 -2.38 -8.09
CA LEU A 105 11.23 -2.20 -9.42
C LEU A 105 12.28 -2.34 -10.53
N LYS A 106 13.47 -1.74 -10.36
CA LYS A 106 14.59 -1.91 -11.29
C LYS A 106 15.00 -3.37 -11.43
N LYS A 107 15.05 -4.10 -10.32
CA LYS A 107 15.37 -5.53 -10.32
C LYS A 107 14.29 -6.33 -11.04
N LEU A 108 13.02 -6.18 -10.65
CA LEU A 108 11.90 -6.93 -11.22
C LEU A 108 11.74 -6.68 -12.72
N SER A 109 11.87 -5.44 -13.16
CA SER A 109 11.77 -5.08 -14.58
C SER A 109 12.91 -5.66 -15.43
N SER A 110 14.09 -5.93 -14.84
CA SER A 110 15.22 -6.51 -15.57
C SER A 110 15.09 -8.03 -15.78
N GLU A 111 14.17 -8.72 -15.10
CA GLU A 111 14.04 -10.18 -15.15
C GLU A 111 13.13 -10.68 -16.30
N ASN A 112 12.63 -9.78 -17.15
CA ASN A 112 11.80 -10.10 -18.33
C ASN A 112 10.56 -10.97 -18.02
N LYS A 113 9.96 -10.74 -16.84
CA LYS A 113 8.73 -11.39 -16.36
C LYS A 113 7.76 -10.33 -15.88
N PRO A 114 6.44 -10.57 -15.94
CA PRO A 114 5.49 -9.68 -15.31
C PRO A 114 5.72 -9.64 -13.79
N PHE A 115 5.46 -8.50 -13.18
CA PHE A 115 5.70 -8.33 -11.74
C PHE A 115 4.56 -7.59 -11.04
N ASN A 116 4.42 -7.87 -9.76
CA ASN A 116 3.56 -7.17 -8.82
C ASN A 116 4.37 -6.72 -7.61
N LEU A 117 4.44 -5.41 -7.39
CA LEU A 117 4.98 -4.81 -6.18
C LEU A 117 3.83 -4.22 -5.36
N THR A 118 3.48 -4.89 -4.28
CA THR A 118 2.52 -4.38 -3.30
C THR A 118 3.28 -3.65 -2.19
N MET A 119 2.98 -2.37 -2.00
CA MET A 119 3.65 -1.52 -1.00
C MET A 119 2.69 -1.09 0.10
N LEU A 120 3.19 -1.02 1.33
CA LEU A 120 2.49 -0.47 2.48
C LEU A 120 3.31 0.64 3.13
N THR A 121 2.83 1.88 3.04
CA THR A 121 3.41 3.05 3.69
C THR A 121 3.01 3.13 5.16
N VAL A 122 3.77 3.87 5.98
CA VAL A 122 3.55 3.91 7.44
C VAL A 122 3.58 5.33 8.03
N ASP A 123 4.15 6.32 7.35
CA ASP A 123 4.36 7.65 7.93
C ASP A 123 3.05 8.40 8.22
N THR A 124 1.92 7.99 7.63
CA THR A 124 0.59 8.54 7.94
C THR A 124 -0.16 7.79 9.05
N HIS A 125 0.49 6.84 9.75
CA HIS A 125 -0.17 6.11 10.84
C HIS A 125 -0.52 7.03 12.01
N PHE A 126 -1.74 6.87 12.56
CA PHE A 126 -2.20 7.66 13.71
C PHE A 126 -1.35 7.37 14.97
N PRO A 127 -1.35 8.22 15.98
CA PRO A 127 -2.11 9.48 16.12
C PRO A 127 -1.44 10.69 15.48
N THR A 128 -0.13 10.68 15.26
CA THR A 128 0.64 11.88 14.88
C THR A 128 1.25 11.79 13.48
N GLY A 129 1.33 10.59 12.92
CA GLY A 129 2.22 10.36 11.78
C GLY A 129 3.70 10.48 12.16
N PHE A 130 4.56 10.34 11.18
CA PHE A 130 6.01 10.52 11.30
C PHE A 130 6.49 11.56 10.28
N LEU A 131 7.39 12.46 10.72
CA LEU A 131 8.01 13.47 9.86
C LEU A 131 9.46 13.09 9.59
N CYS A 132 9.74 12.70 8.36
CA CYS A 132 11.11 12.47 7.90
C CYS A 132 11.79 13.77 7.47
N SER A 133 13.05 13.69 7.08
CA SER A 133 13.84 14.87 6.63
C SER A 133 13.35 15.57 5.35
N LEU A 134 12.38 14.98 4.64
CA LEU A 134 11.77 15.53 3.42
C LEU A 134 10.51 16.35 3.69
N CYS A 135 10.02 16.31 4.94
CA CYS A 135 8.75 16.91 5.30
C CYS A 135 8.88 18.42 5.57
N ASP A 136 7.99 19.18 4.98
CA ASP A 136 7.81 20.59 5.31
C ASP A 136 6.94 20.73 6.57
N ASN A 137 7.10 21.85 7.28
CA ASN A 137 6.29 22.19 8.45
C ASN A 137 5.31 23.33 8.10
N LYS A 138 4.31 23.03 7.25
CA LYS A 138 3.36 24.03 6.72
C LYS A 138 2.04 24.11 7.48
N TYR A 139 1.68 23.04 8.18
CA TYR A 139 0.38 22.90 8.86
C TYR A 139 0.56 22.93 10.37
N ASN A 140 -0.49 23.39 11.06
CA ASN A 140 -0.49 23.54 12.52
C ASN A 140 -0.54 22.20 13.29
N THR A 141 -0.52 21.08 12.59
CA THR A 141 -0.54 19.74 13.22
C THR A 141 0.54 18.85 12.61
N THR A 142 1.18 18.05 13.45
CA THR A 142 2.17 17.06 13.00
C THR A 142 1.55 16.10 11.99
N TYR A 143 0.33 15.64 12.26
CA TYR A 143 -0.38 14.72 11.36
C TYR A 143 -0.67 15.37 9.99
N GLY A 144 -1.08 16.64 9.95
CA GLY A 144 -1.28 17.37 8.70
C GLY A 144 0.01 17.49 7.87
N ASN A 145 1.14 17.75 8.53
CA ASN A 145 2.44 17.77 7.88
C ASN A 145 2.87 16.38 7.39
N ALA A 146 2.59 15.31 8.14
CA ALA A 146 2.88 13.93 7.75
C ALA A 146 2.08 13.52 6.50
N VAL A 147 0.78 13.84 6.46
CA VAL A 147 -0.08 13.59 5.29
C VAL A 147 0.41 14.35 4.05
N ALA A 148 0.73 15.64 4.19
CA ALA A 148 1.26 16.43 3.09
C ALA A 148 2.62 15.94 2.59
N CYS A 149 3.46 15.46 3.51
CA CYS A 149 4.76 14.87 3.18
C CYS A 149 4.58 13.54 2.42
N ALA A 150 3.65 12.69 2.86
CA ALA A 150 3.33 11.44 2.19
C ALA A 150 2.79 11.67 0.77
N ASP A 151 1.89 12.65 0.60
CA ASP A 151 1.37 13.06 -0.73
C ASP A 151 2.51 13.46 -1.68
N LYS A 152 3.43 14.30 -1.19
CA LYS A 152 4.61 14.70 -1.98
C LYS A 152 5.49 13.51 -2.35
N GLN A 153 5.76 12.60 -1.41
CA GLN A 153 6.58 11.41 -1.67
C GLN A 153 5.92 10.47 -2.69
N VAL A 154 4.60 10.26 -2.61
CA VAL A 154 3.84 9.51 -3.61
C VAL A 154 3.96 10.19 -4.99
N TYR A 155 3.75 11.50 -5.07
CA TYR A 155 3.88 12.26 -6.32
C TYR A 155 5.28 12.11 -6.94
N ASP A 156 6.34 12.29 -6.15
CA ASP A 156 7.72 12.16 -6.61
C ASP A 156 8.02 10.72 -7.09
N PHE A 157 7.49 9.71 -6.39
CA PHE A 157 7.66 8.31 -6.76
C PHE A 157 6.93 7.96 -8.06
N ILE A 158 5.69 8.42 -8.25
CA ILE A 158 4.94 8.23 -9.50
C ILE A 158 5.64 8.91 -10.67
N ASN A 159 6.16 10.11 -10.49
CA ASN A 159 6.92 10.79 -11.53
C ASN A 159 8.22 10.05 -11.88
N TRP A 160 8.87 9.43 -10.90
CA TRP A 160 10.01 8.56 -11.18
C TRP A 160 9.58 7.30 -11.97
N ILE A 161 8.47 6.65 -11.62
CA ILE A 161 7.95 5.50 -12.37
C ILE A 161 7.64 5.86 -13.82
N LYS A 162 7.04 7.03 -14.07
CA LYS A 162 6.72 7.52 -15.41
C LYS A 162 7.93 7.68 -16.34
N GLN A 163 9.13 7.75 -15.78
CA GLN A 163 10.38 7.86 -16.53
C GLN A 163 11.04 6.50 -16.81
N GLN A 164 10.44 5.39 -16.37
CA GLN A 164 11.00 4.05 -16.55
C GLN A 164 10.41 3.37 -17.78
N ASP A 165 11.20 2.53 -18.44
CA ASP A 165 10.80 1.81 -19.66
C ASP A 165 9.60 0.88 -19.45
N PHE A 166 9.38 0.42 -18.20
CA PHE A 166 8.25 -0.45 -17.87
C PHE A 166 6.93 0.31 -17.65
N TYR A 167 6.92 1.64 -17.62
CA TYR A 167 5.73 2.42 -17.24
C TYR A 167 4.51 2.13 -18.12
N GLU A 168 4.68 2.12 -19.42
CA GLU A 168 3.58 1.96 -20.40
C GLU A 168 2.82 0.62 -20.23
N ASN A 169 3.51 -0.40 -19.68
CA ASN A 169 2.96 -1.73 -19.40
C ASN A 169 2.64 -1.94 -17.90
N THR A 170 2.58 -0.87 -17.11
CA THR A 170 2.38 -0.96 -15.67
C THR A 170 1.12 -0.23 -15.23
N THR A 171 0.18 -0.96 -14.67
CA THR A 171 -0.98 -0.38 -13.97
C THR A 171 -0.58 -0.06 -12.53
N ILE A 172 -0.84 1.19 -12.10
CA ILE A 172 -0.54 1.64 -10.73
C ILE A 172 -1.85 1.84 -9.99
N VAL A 173 -2.02 1.18 -8.85
CA VAL A 173 -3.17 1.32 -7.95
C VAL A 173 -2.72 1.99 -6.67
N ILE A 174 -3.30 3.15 -6.33
CA ILE A 174 -3.04 3.87 -5.09
C ILE A 174 -4.34 3.93 -4.31
N VAL A 175 -4.33 3.42 -3.08
CA VAL A 175 -5.53 3.36 -2.25
C VAL A 175 -5.19 3.44 -0.76
N GLY A 176 -6.01 4.18 0.00
CA GLY A 176 -5.94 4.13 1.46
C GLY A 176 -6.47 2.79 1.98
N ASP A 177 -5.82 2.24 3.00
CA ASP A 177 -6.19 0.95 3.59
C ASP A 177 -7.46 1.05 4.46
N HIS A 178 -7.65 2.17 5.13
CA HIS A 178 -8.85 2.51 5.91
C HIS A 178 -8.94 4.02 6.15
N THR A 179 -10.06 4.49 6.63
CA THR A 179 -10.22 5.90 7.02
C THR A 179 -9.32 6.23 8.21
N SER A 180 -8.83 7.47 8.28
CA SER A 180 -7.96 7.92 9.37
C SER A 180 -8.60 7.66 10.75
N MET A 181 -7.79 7.13 11.68
CA MET A 181 -8.17 6.88 13.07
C MET A 181 -7.79 8.04 14.01
N VAL A 182 -7.32 9.16 13.48
CA VAL A 182 -7.07 10.37 14.28
C VAL A 182 -8.39 10.84 14.90
N ASP A 183 -8.34 11.17 16.18
CA ASP A 183 -9.50 11.63 16.96
C ASP A 183 -10.23 12.77 16.25
N THR A 184 -11.56 12.67 16.15
CA THR A 184 -12.40 13.65 15.45
C THR A 184 -12.40 15.03 16.11
N GLY A 185 -12.08 15.11 17.40
CA GLY A 185 -11.91 16.36 18.15
C GLY A 185 -10.56 17.03 17.92
N SER A 186 -9.63 16.39 17.20
CA SER A 186 -8.29 16.93 16.98
C SER A 186 -8.29 18.18 16.10
N GLN A 187 -7.24 18.99 16.25
CA GLN A 187 -7.03 20.20 15.43
C GLN A 187 -6.93 19.87 13.92
N PHE A 188 -6.53 18.66 13.57
CA PHE A 188 -6.43 18.22 12.19
C PHE A 188 -7.75 18.30 11.43
N TRP A 189 -8.88 17.98 12.10
CA TRP A 189 -10.20 17.96 11.48
C TRP A 189 -10.92 19.32 11.50
N LYS A 190 -10.48 20.27 12.32
CA LYS A 190 -11.15 21.57 12.47
C LYS A 190 -11.36 22.36 11.17
N PRO A 191 -10.45 22.34 10.18
CA PRO A 191 -10.67 23.05 8.93
C PRO A 191 -11.78 22.45 8.05
N LEU A 192 -12.20 21.22 8.34
CA LEU A 192 -13.23 20.53 7.56
C LEU A 192 -14.62 20.84 8.09
N SER A 193 -15.62 20.86 7.20
CA SER A 193 -17.00 21.09 7.59
C SER A 193 -17.50 20.00 8.55
N GLY A 194 -18.43 20.35 9.47
CA GLY A 194 -19.02 19.37 10.39
C GLY A 194 -19.76 18.21 9.72
N ASN A 195 -20.07 18.34 8.43
CA ASN A 195 -20.71 17.29 7.62
C ASN A 195 -19.70 16.48 6.79
N TYR A 196 -18.39 16.64 7.00
CA TYR A 196 -17.37 15.89 6.26
C TYR A 196 -17.44 14.40 6.59
N ILE A 197 -17.67 13.59 5.56
CA ILE A 197 -17.62 12.14 5.66
C ILE A 197 -16.20 11.70 5.30
N ARG A 198 -15.53 11.01 6.25
CA ARG A 198 -14.19 10.48 6.01
C ARG A 198 -14.24 9.39 4.96
N THR A 199 -13.41 9.53 3.95
CA THR A 199 -13.27 8.56 2.85
C THR A 199 -11.82 8.13 2.72
N VAL A 200 -11.58 7.03 2.01
CA VAL A 200 -10.24 6.65 1.55
C VAL A 200 -10.00 7.22 0.17
N TYR A 201 -8.77 7.66 -0.06
CA TYR A 201 -8.32 8.04 -1.40
C TYR A 201 -8.16 6.79 -2.26
N ASN A 202 -8.53 6.87 -3.54
CA ASN A 202 -8.11 5.88 -4.51
C ASN A 202 -7.90 6.50 -5.88
N THR A 203 -6.96 5.94 -6.62
CA THR A 203 -6.76 6.22 -8.04
C THR A 203 -6.09 5.05 -8.73
N ILE A 204 -6.39 4.88 -10.02
CA ILE A 204 -5.74 3.91 -10.89
C ILE A 204 -5.12 4.67 -12.04
N ILE A 205 -3.83 4.47 -12.27
CA ILE A 205 -3.07 5.10 -13.35
C ILE A 205 -2.72 4.02 -14.35
N ASN A 206 -2.85 4.35 -15.64
CA ASN A 206 -2.51 3.47 -16.76
C ASN A 206 -3.25 2.11 -16.74
N PRO A 207 -4.60 2.10 -16.62
CA PRO A 207 -5.36 0.85 -16.67
C PRO A 207 -5.33 0.25 -18.08
N GLN A 208 -5.29 -1.07 -18.16
CA GLN A 208 -5.27 -1.83 -19.42
C GLN A 208 -6.69 -2.19 -19.93
N CYS A 209 -7.73 -1.58 -19.38
CA CYS A 209 -9.10 -1.76 -19.80
C CYS A 209 -9.69 -0.47 -20.37
N ALA A 210 -10.70 -0.62 -21.24
CA ALA A 210 -11.50 0.53 -21.68
C ALA A 210 -12.37 1.05 -20.51
N TYR A 211 -12.40 2.35 -20.32
CA TYR A 211 -13.24 3.01 -19.31
C TYR A 211 -13.93 4.25 -19.88
N LYS A 212 -15.06 4.61 -19.29
CA LYS A 212 -15.75 5.87 -19.62
C LYS A 212 -15.24 6.94 -18.66
N GLU A 213 -14.78 8.07 -19.19
CA GLU A 213 -14.24 9.17 -18.39
C GLU A 213 -15.22 9.66 -17.30
N ALA A 214 -16.51 9.78 -17.65
CA ALA A 214 -17.56 10.15 -16.70
C ALA A 214 -17.72 9.15 -15.52
N ALA A 215 -17.23 7.91 -15.65
CA ALA A 215 -17.28 6.89 -14.61
C ALA A 215 -16.06 6.91 -13.67
N THR A 216 -15.10 7.80 -13.88
CA THR A 216 -13.83 7.83 -13.13
C THR A 216 -13.89 8.75 -11.91
N GLN A 217 -14.93 9.58 -11.76
CA GLN A 217 -15.05 10.56 -10.68
C GLN A 217 -16.31 10.33 -9.85
N ASN A 218 -16.25 10.76 -8.58
CA ASN A 218 -17.37 10.75 -7.63
C ASN A 218 -18.05 9.38 -7.44
N ARG A 219 -17.33 8.30 -7.64
CA ARG A 219 -17.85 6.94 -7.46
C ARG A 219 -17.96 6.60 -5.98
N ARG A 220 -19.08 5.99 -5.61
CA ARG A 220 -19.24 5.37 -4.30
C ARG A 220 -18.79 3.92 -4.39
N PHE A 221 -17.84 3.53 -3.56
CA PHE A 221 -17.32 2.17 -3.48
C PHE A 221 -16.76 1.92 -2.08
N THR A 222 -16.51 0.66 -1.79
CA THR A 222 -15.85 0.20 -0.57
C THR A 222 -14.44 -0.31 -0.89
N THR A 223 -13.62 -0.53 0.13
CA THR A 223 -12.30 -1.15 -0.06
C THR A 223 -12.37 -2.55 -0.69
N MET A 224 -13.50 -3.27 -0.52
CA MET A 224 -13.72 -4.59 -1.13
C MET A 224 -13.88 -4.51 -2.66
N ASP A 225 -14.42 -3.41 -3.18
CA ASP A 225 -14.57 -3.21 -4.63
C ASP A 225 -13.22 -3.04 -5.33
N MET A 226 -12.14 -2.77 -4.59
CA MET A 226 -10.79 -2.60 -5.16
C MET A 226 -10.25 -3.89 -5.78
N PHE A 227 -10.58 -5.07 -5.23
CA PHE A 227 -10.11 -6.33 -5.78
C PHE A 227 -10.63 -6.56 -7.23
N PRO A 228 -11.96 -6.60 -7.51
CA PRO A 228 -12.44 -6.74 -8.88
C PRO A 228 -12.03 -5.55 -9.75
N THR A 229 -11.98 -4.33 -9.22
CA THR A 229 -11.56 -3.15 -9.98
C THR A 229 -10.09 -3.25 -10.41
N THR A 230 -9.22 -3.77 -9.56
CA THR A 230 -7.80 -4.00 -9.90
C THR A 230 -7.68 -5.06 -10.99
N LEU A 231 -8.40 -6.18 -10.89
CA LEU A 231 -8.41 -7.20 -11.95
C LEU A 231 -8.91 -6.63 -13.27
N ALA A 232 -10.00 -5.85 -13.27
CA ALA A 232 -10.49 -5.18 -14.49
C ALA A 232 -9.44 -4.20 -15.04
N ALA A 233 -8.78 -3.41 -14.19
CA ALA A 233 -7.74 -2.49 -14.61
C ALA A 233 -6.52 -3.19 -15.23
N LEU A 234 -6.26 -4.45 -14.86
CA LEU A 234 -5.25 -5.31 -15.49
C LEU A 234 -5.73 -5.96 -16.79
N GLY A 235 -6.96 -5.69 -17.24
CA GLY A 235 -7.52 -6.24 -18.48
C GLY A 235 -8.18 -7.61 -18.31
N ALA A 236 -8.38 -8.10 -17.09
CA ALA A 236 -9.12 -9.33 -16.86
C ALA A 236 -10.58 -9.16 -17.31
N LYS A 237 -11.12 -10.18 -17.98
CA LYS A 237 -12.56 -10.26 -18.30
C LYS A 237 -13.28 -10.79 -17.05
N ILE A 238 -14.05 -9.92 -16.42
CA ILE A 238 -14.81 -10.21 -15.20
C ILE A 238 -16.26 -10.46 -15.59
#